data_8647644bf5f2e816a8eec8464397c7c8
#
_entry.id   8647644bf5f2e816a8eec8464397c7c8
#
_cell.length_a   1.000
_cell.length_b   1.000
_cell.length_c   1.000
_cell.angle_alpha   90.00
_cell.angle_beta   90.00
_cell.angle_gamma   90.00
#
_symmetry.space_group_name_H-M   'P 1'
#
loop_
_entity.id
_entity.type
_entity.pdbx_description
1 polymer ?
#
loop_
_entity_poly.entity_id
_entity_poly.type
_entity_poly.pdbx_seq_one_letter_code
_entity_poly.pdbx_strand_id
1 'polypeptide(L)'
;RVSTYLDRGQEYDVILEGNEADYRSPSSIDNIYVRSDRTGELIPMDNLLNISERATSNTLNRYNRMRAITISANLADDYTIGEALAYLENIVATELPSGVSIDYKGESQLYQESGSSFIFIFLLALAVTYLVLAAQFESWIHPLVIMLTVPLALVGAYVGLYLAGMSINIYSQIGLVMLIGLAAKNGILIVEFANQLRDSGVEFEEALKKASMLRLRPIVMTGFTTVFSALPLVLATGPGAESRAVIGMVIFAGVMFSAFMTLFIVPTAYSYLARGTGSPEKLAKELTELEEEVPYKKGEEQLQEEVAASK
;
A
#
# COMPACT_ATOMS: atom_id res chain seq x y z
N ARG A 1 4.89 30.41 50.33
CA ARG A 1 6.24 30.86 50.69
C ARG A 1 6.12 31.89 51.79
N VAL A 2 6.76 31.63 52.93
CA VAL A 2 6.70 32.51 54.10
C VAL A 2 7.97 33.35 54.23
N SER A 3 9.12 32.74 53.97
CA SER A 3 10.45 33.34 54.14
C SER A 3 11.45 32.61 53.23
N THR A 4 12.67 33.13 53.20
CA THR A 4 13.82 32.45 52.59
C THR A 4 14.87 32.16 53.66
N TYR A 5 15.56 31.03 53.51
CA TYR A 5 16.63 30.60 54.37
C TYR A 5 17.94 30.54 53.57
N LEU A 6 18.98 31.17 54.11
CA LEU A 6 20.29 31.19 53.43
C LEU A 6 21.19 30.14 54.05
N ASP A 7 21.65 29.14 53.24
CA ASP A 7 22.65 28.15 53.64
C ASP A 7 23.78 28.10 52.61
N ARG A 8 25.02 28.24 53.09
CA ARG A 8 26.24 28.13 52.26
C ARG A 8 26.22 29.00 50.98
N GLY A 9 25.57 30.19 51.07
CA GLY A 9 25.49 31.11 49.94
C GLY A 9 24.38 30.78 48.92
N GLN A 10 23.54 29.78 49.19
CA GLN A 10 22.33 29.48 48.40
C GLN A 10 21.08 29.85 49.23
N GLU A 11 20.09 30.39 48.51
CA GLU A 11 18.81 30.78 49.06
C GLU A 11 17.77 29.69 48.85
N TYR A 12 17.16 29.22 49.95
CA TYR A 12 16.13 28.20 49.95
C TYR A 12 14.81 28.80 50.39
N ASP A 13 13.73 28.48 49.70
CA ASP A 13 12.39 28.93 50.09
C ASP A 13 11.87 28.11 51.28
N VAL A 14 11.37 28.83 52.27
CA VAL A 14 10.61 28.25 53.38
C VAL A 14 9.14 28.25 53.00
N ILE A 15 8.58 27.07 52.76
CA ILE A 15 7.18 26.89 52.36
C ILE A 15 6.43 26.35 53.59
N LEU A 16 5.35 27.02 53.97
CA LEU A 16 4.42 26.54 54.99
C LEU A 16 3.24 25.88 54.28
N GLU A 17 3.05 24.62 54.55
CA GLU A 17 1.95 23.82 53.99
C GLU A 17 1.06 23.29 55.14
N GLY A 18 -0.22 23.15 54.85
CA GLY A 18 -1.12 22.40 55.71
C GLY A 18 -0.87 20.91 55.64
N ASN A 19 -1.26 20.17 56.66
CA ASN A 19 -1.16 18.73 56.63
C ASN A 19 -2.07 18.16 55.52
N GLU A 20 -1.49 17.44 54.59
CA GLU A 20 -2.19 16.89 53.41
C GLU A 20 -3.43 16.05 53.80
N ALA A 21 -3.38 15.36 54.94
CA ALA A 21 -4.50 14.56 55.42
C ALA A 21 -5.75 15.37 55.70
N ASP A 22 -5.56 16.65 56.09
CA ASP A 22 -6.67 17.55 56.48
C ASP A 22 -7.34 18.23 55.29
N TYR A 23 -6.74 18.10 54.06
CA TYR A 23 -7.21 18.79 52.86
C TYR A 23 -7.51 17.85 51.67
N ARG A 24 -7.58 16.52 51.89
CA ARG A 24 -7.81 15.53 50.83
C ARG A 24 -9.25 15.42 50.33
N SER A 25 -10.20 15.96 51.08
CA SER A 25 -11.64 15.83 50.79
C SER A 25 -12.25 17.18 50.42
N PRO A 26 -13.20 17.27 49.50
CA PRO A 26 -13.95 18.50 49.25
C PRO A 26 -14.62 19.07 50.54
N SER A 27 -14.99 18.21 51.46
CA SER A 27 -15.54 18.62 52.77
C SER A 27 -14.50 19.27 53.69
N SER A 28 -13.20 19.18 53.38
CA SER A 28 -12.16 19.84 54.20
C SER A 28 -12.15 21.36 54.04
N ILE A 29 -12.95 21.92 53.15
CA ILE A 29 -13.12 23.37 52.99
C ILE A 29 -13.74 24.00 54.22
N ASP A 30 -14.51 23.26 55.02
CA ASP A 30 -15.06 23.68 56.29
C ASP A 30 -13.99 24.12 57.32
N ASN A 31 -12.77 23.56 57.19
CA ASN A 31 -11.63 23.85 58.03
C ASN A 31 -10.79 25.07 57.57
N ILE A 32 -11.17 25.68 56.46
CA ILE A 32 -10.50 26.85 55.90
C ILE A 32 -11.30 28.10 56.30
N TYR A 33 -10.63 29.03 56.98
CA TYR A 33 -11.24 30.26 57.45
C TYR A 33 -10.67 31.46 56.72
N VAL A 34 -11.56 32.39 56.35
CA VAL A 34 -11.20 33.69 55.78
C VAL A 34 -11.56 34.77 56.74
N ARG A 35 -10.66 35.74 56.98
CA ARG A 35 -10.91 36.88 57.84
C ARG A 35 -11.73 37.92 57.08
N SER A 36 -12.85 38.35 57.70
CA SER A 36 -13.67 39.43 57.19
C SER A 36 -12.98 40.78 57.39
N ASP A 37 -12.77 41.52 56.31
CA ASP A 37 -12.22 42.90 56.41
C ASP A 37 -13.13 43.87 57.11
N ARG A 38 -14.42 43.55 57.21
CA ARG A 38 -15.43 44.40 57.79
C ARG A 38 -15.60 44.21 59.31
N THR A 39 -15.60 42.97 59.77
CA THR A 39 -15.84 42.58 61.15
C THR A 39 -14.62 42.10 61.90
N GLY A 40 -13.54 41.69 61.16
CA GLY A 40 -12.36 41.08 61.73
C GLY A 40 -12.52 39.60 62.13
N GLU A 41 -13.75 39.06 62.00
CA GLU A 41 -14.08 37.68 62.38
C GLU A 41 -13.63 36.67 61.35
N LEU A 42 -13.35 35.44 61.79
CA LEU A 42 -13.01 34.28 60.91
C LEU A 42 -14.31 33.64 60.48
N ILE A 43 -14.54 33.61 59.19
CA ILE A 43 -15.71 32.99 58.53
C ILE A 43 -15.26 31.70 57.85
N PRO A 44 -15.89 30.54 58.10
CA PRO A 44 -15.61 29.30 57.35
C PRO A 44 -15.88 29.51 55.88
N MET A 45 -15.01 28.94 55.03
CA MET A 45 -15.09 29.14 53.59
C MET A 45 -16.34 28.48 52.96
N ASP A 46 -16.87 27.42 53.59
CA ASP A 46 -18.12 26.78 53.22
C ASP A 46 -19.32 27.73 53.20
N ASN A 47 -19.36 28.70 54.09
CA ASN A 47 -20.41 29.72 54.13
C ASN A 47 -20.31 30.74 52.97
N LEU A 48 -19.20 30.79 52.26
CA LEU A 48 -18.92 31.73 51.17
C LEU A 48 -18.95 31.11 49.80
N LEU A 49 -18.84 29.79 49.72
CA LEU A 49 -18.67 29.06 48.46
C LEU A 49 -19.75 27.99 48.30
N ASN A 50 -20.20 27.79 47.09
CA ASN A 50 -21.01 26.64 46.73
C ASN A 50 -20.14 25.71 45.87
N ILE A 51 -19.83 24.50 46.38
CA ILE A 51 -18.97 23.55 45.77
C ILE A 51 -19.81 22.64 44.87
N SER A 52 -19.44 22.55 43.62
CA SER A 52 -20.04 21.59 42.68
C SER A 52 -18.96 20.71 42.06
N GLU A 53 -19.10 19.40 42.19
CA GLU A 53 -18.24 18.46 41.51
C GLU A 53 -18.67 18.33 40.04
N ARG A 54 -17.72 18.47 39.14
CA ARG A 54 -17.92 18.28 37.70
C ARG A 54 -16.83 17.39 37.11
N ALA A 55 -17.23 16.45 36.31
CA ALA A 55 -16.29 15.69 35.51
C ALA A 55 -15.60 16.62 34.49
N THR A 56 -14.30 16.70 34.54
CA THR A 56 -13.50 17.48 33.58
C THR A 56 -12.29 16.62 33.11
N SER A 57 -11.81 16.89 31.93
CA SER A 57 -10.64 16.19 31.40
C SER A 57 -9.36 16.73 32.06
N ASN A 58 -8.51 15.84 32.56
CA ASN A 58 -7.21 16.19 33.12
C ASN A 58 -6.23 16.74 32.06
N THR A 59 -6.43 16.41 30.78
CA THR A 59 -5.59 16.87 29.69
C THR A 59 -6.45 17.53 28.62
N LEU A 60 -6.02 18.68 28.16
CA LEU A 60 -6.66 19.42 27.07
C LEU A 60 -5.78 19.22 25.81
N ASN A 61 -6.05 18.17 25.07
CA ASN A 61 -5.33 17.88 23.83
C ASN A 61 -5.67 18.90 22.75
N ARG A 62 -4.67 19.20 21.93
CA ARG A 62 -4.83 20.06 20.76
C ARG A 62 -4.22 19.38 19.54
N TYR A 63 -4.89 19.52 18.43
CA TYR A 63 -4.42 19.12 17.11
C TYR A 63 -4.57 20.34 16.18
N ASN A 64 -3.56 20.66 15.40
CA ASN A 64 -3.53 21.86 14.55
C ASN A 64 -3.97 23.15 15.27
N ARG A 65 -3.54 23.34 16.55
CA ARG A 65 -3.90 24.47 17.41
C ARG A 65 -5.37 24.53 17.87
N MET A 66 -6.24 23.66 17.37
CA MET A 66 -7.63 23.51 17.82
C MET A 66 -7.72 22.49 18.94
N ARG A 67 -8.74 22.60 19.80
CA ARG A 67 -9.01 21.56 20.81
C ARG A 67 -9.43 20.29 20.13
N ALA A 68 -8.88 19.17 20.57
CA ALA A 68 -9.14 17.87 19.99
C ALA A 68 -9.44 16.83 21.05
N ILE A 69 -10.31 15.89 20.72
CA ILE A 69 -10.58 14.67 21.48
C ILE A 69 -10.24 13.50 20.57
N THR A 70 -9.39 12.61 21.06
CA THR A 70 -9.07 11.37 20.34
C THR A 70 -10.05 10.28 20.76
N ILE A 71 -10.77 9.73 19.80
CA ILE A 71 -11.67 8.60 19.97
C ILE A 71 -11.00 7.38 19.36
N SER A 72 -10.83 6.32 20.16
CA SER A 72 -10.30 5.04 19.72
C SER A 72 -11.38 3.98 19.85
N ALA A 73 -11.55 3.17 18.82
CA ALA A 73 -12.51 2.09 18.82
C ALA A 73 -11.94 0.88 18.05
N ASN A 74 -12.35 -0.31 18.44
CA ASN A 74 -12.15 -1.53 17.66
C ASN A 74 -13.39 -1.79 16.83
N LEU A 75 -13.19 -2.27 15.61
CA LEU A 75 -14.30 -2.66 14.75
C LEU A 75 -14.88 -3.99 15.23
N ALA A 76 -16.19 -4.16 15.12
CA ALA A 76 -16.84 -5.45 15.26
C ALA A 76 -16.58 -6.30 13.99
N ASP A 77 -16.67 -7.63 14.12
CA ASP A 77 -16.27 -8.59 13.07
C ASP A 77 -16.98 -8.40 11.73
N ASP A 78 -18.19 -7.81 11.75
CA ASP A 78 -19.01 -7.63 10.54
C ASP A 78 -18.84 -6.27 9.83
N TYR A 79 -17.99 -5.37 10.37
CA TYR A 79 -17.84 -4.02 9.83
C TYR A 79 -16.45 -3.79 9.25
N THR A 80 -16.39 -3.09 8.11
CA THR A 80 -15.14 -2.66 7.51
C THR A 80 -14.73 -1.28 8.00
N ILE A 81 -13.41 -0.98 7.99
CA ILE A 81 -12.90 0.33 8.37
C ILE A 81 -13.51 1.45 7.51
N GLY A 82 -13.74 1.21 6.22
CA GLY A 82 -14.34 2.18 5.31
C GLY A 82 -15.78 2.54 5.68
N GLU A 83 -16.60 1.54 6.03
CA GLU A 83 -17.99 1.76 6.49
C GLU A 83 -18.04 2.54 7.80
N ALA A 84 -17.17 2.20 8.75
CA ALA A 84 -17.08 2.90 10.03
C ALA A 84 -16.66 4.37 9.84
N LEU A 85 -15.67 4.64 9.00
CA LEU A 85 -15.22 6.00 8.72
C LEU A 85 -16.29 6.82 8.00
N ALA A 86 -16.96 6.24 7.00
CA ALA A 86 -18.07 6.90 6.29
C ALA A 86 -19.24 7.22 7.24
N TYR A 87 -19.53 6.33 8.18
CA TYR A 87 -20.54 6.57 9.20
C TYR A 87 -20.15 7.75 10.15
N LEU A 88 -18.88 7.78 10.60
CA LEU A 88 -18.37 8.86 11.43
C LEU A 88 -18.38 10.21 10.69
N GLU A 89 -17.97 10.24 9.43
CA GLU A 89 -18.03 11.42 8.57
C GLU A 89 -19.47 11.95 8.45
N ASN A 90 -20.42 11.05 8.26
CA ASN A 90 -21.85 11.43 8.20
C ASN A 90 -22.34 12.03 9.52
N ILE A 91 -21.99 11.45 10.67
CA ILE A 91 -22.33 12.03 11.99
C ILE A 91 -21.75 13.42 12.13
N VAL A 92 -20.46 13.59 11.80
CA VAL A 92 -19.80 14.91 11.90
C VAL A 92 -20.49 15.95 11.01
N ALA A 93 -20.91 15.54 9.79
CA ALA A 93 -21.57 16.43 8.86
C ALA A 93 -23.00 16.80 9.24
N THR A 94 -23.75 15.87 9.90
CA THR A 94 -25.18 16.03 10.14
C THR A 94 -25.54 16.44 11.58
N GLU A 95 -24.78 15.93 12.56
CA GLU A 95 -25.16 16.07 13.98
C GLU A 95 -24.28 17.07 14.74
N LEU A 96 -23.07 17.39 14.25
CA LEU A 96 -22.15 18.27 14.95
C LEU A 96 -22.19 19.70 14.40
N PRO A 97 -21.89 20.71 15.28
CA PRO A 97 -21.82 22.12 14.85
C PRO A 97 -20.77 22.34 13.76
N SER A 98 -20.98 23.33 12.90
CA SER A 98 -20.12 23.66 11.73
C SER A 98 -18.67 24.05 12.04
N GLY A 99 -18.27 24.07 13.30
CA GLY A 99 -16.88 24.32 13.74
C GLY A 99 -16.09 23.06 14.10
N VAL A 100 -16.70 21.88 13.99
CA VAL A 100 -16.05 20.59 14.30
C VAL A 100 -15.55 19.97 13.01
N SER A 101 -14.29 19.54 13.02
CA SER A 101 -13.67 18.78 11.93
C SER A 101 -13.18 17.44 12.44
N ILE A 102 -13.24 16.43 11.59
CA ILE A 102 -12.64 15.12 11.85
C ILE A 102 -11.25 15.06 11.22
N ASP A 103 -10.33 14.41 11.92
CA ASP A 103 -9.02 14.05 11.40
C ASP A 103 -8.69 12.62 11.80
N TYR A 104 -7.81 11.97 11.09
CA TYR A 104 -7.55 10.55 11.24
C TYR A 104 -6.14 10.29 11.75
N LYS A 105 -5.98 9.21 12.53
CA LYS A 105 -4.69 8.78 13.06
C LYS A 105 -4.57 7.26 13.04
N GLY A 106 -3.34 6.76 12.83
CA GLY A 106 -3.07 5.31 12.79
C GLY A 106 -3.66 4.64 11.56
N GLU A 107 -4.37 3.52 11.70
CA GLU A 107 -4.91 2.74 10.58
C GLU A 107 -5.95 3.53 9.77
N SER A 108 -6.75 4.39 10.41
CA SER A 108 -7.72 5.24 9.71
C SER A 108 -7.04 6.24 8.79
N GLN A 109 -5.92 6.83 9.21
CA GLN A 109 -5.12 7.73 8.39
C GLN A 109 -4.51 6.98 7.21
N LEU A 110 -3.90 5.82 7.48
CA LEU A 110 -3.32 4.97 6.44
C LEU A 110 -4.38 4.54 5.39
N TYR A 111 -5.60 4.25 5.84
CA TYR A 111 -6.70 3.91 4.93
C TYR A 111 -7.08 5.09 4.01
N GLN A 112 -7.20 6.29 4.56
CA GLN A 112 -7.53 7.51 3.79
C GLN A 112 -6.41 7.89 2.81
N GLU A 113 -5.16 7.85 3.25
CA GLU A 113 -4.01 8.18 2.41
C GLU A 113 -3.77 7.15 1.30
N SER A 114 -4.02 5.87 1.57
CA SER A 114 -3.78 4.80 0.60
C SER A 114 -4.79 4.77 -0.53
N GLY A 115 -6.03 5.18 -0.31
CA GLY A 115 -7.11 5.06 -1.30
C GLY A 115 -6.82 5.80 -2.61
N SER A 116 -6.28 7.01 -2.54
CA SER A 116 -5.91 7.81 -3.73
C SER A 116 -4.57 7.39 -4.32
N SER A 117 -3.62 6.99 -3.49
CA SER A 117 -2.27 6.63 -3.90
C SER A 117 -2.19 5.26 -4.56
N PHE A 118 -3.06 4.32 -4.16
CA PHE A 118 -3.05 2.95 -4.68
C PHE A 118 -3.29 2.88 -6.19
N ILE A 119 -4.31 3.59 -6.69
CA ILE A 119 -4.64 3.59 -8.14
C ILE A 119 -3.43 4.08 -8.95
N PHE A 120 -2.79 5.15 -8.48
CA PHE A 120 -1.60 5.69 -9.15
C PHE A 120 -0.45 4.69 -9.17
N ILE A 121 -0.13 4.08 -8.00
CA ILE A 121 0.93 3.07 -7.87
C ILE A 121 0.63 1.84 -8.73
N PHE A 122 -0.62 1.38 -8.72
CA PHE A 122 -1.04 0.23 -9.49
C PHE A 122 -0.91 0.46 -11.00
N LEU A 123 -1.39 1.61 -11.50
CA LEU A 123 -1.26 1.99 -12.91
C LEU A 123 0.21 2.20 -13.30
N LEU A 124 1.01 2.80 -12.42
CA LEU A 124 2.43 2.96 -12.64
C LEU A 124 3.14 1.60 -12.74
N ALA A 125 2.83 0.66 -11.84
CA ALA A 125 3.38 -0.69 -11.88
C ALA A 125 3.00 -1.43 -13.17
N LEU A 126 1.74 -1.31 -13.63
CA LEU A 126 1.31 -1.82 -14.93
C LEU A 126 2.09 -1.20 -16.08
N ALA A 127 2.22 0.13 -16.09
CA ALA A 127 2.93 0.86 -17.14
C ALA A 127 4.41 0.46 -17.19
N VAL A 128 5.10 0.43 -16.05
CA VAL A 128 6.51 0.01 -15.97
C VAL A 128 6.68 -1.43 -16.43
N THR A 129 5.83 -2.35 -15.96
CA THR A 129 5.88 -3.76 -16.39
C THR A 129 5.65 -3.88 -17.90
N TYR A 130 4.67 -3.15 -18.45
CA TYR A 130 4.42 -3.13 -19.88
C TYR A 130 5.62 -2.61 -20.68
N LEU A 131 6.23 -1.49 -20.26
CA LEU A 131 7.39 -0.91 -20.94
C LEU A 131 8.61 -1.82 -20.90
N VAL A 132 8.88 -2.46 -19.74
CA VAL A 132 9.96 -3.43 -19.60
C VAL A 132 9.74 -4.62 -20.52
N LEU A 133 8.52 -5.16 -20.59
CA LEU A 133 8.18 -6.24 -21.51
C LEU A 133 8.26 -5.81 -22.97
N ALA A 134 7.85 -4.57 -23.29
CA ALA A 134 7.96 -4.04 -24.65
C ALA A 134 9.41 -3.93 -25.10
N ALA A 135 10.31 -3.49 -24.22
CA ALA A 135 11.73 -3.46 -24.48
C ALA A 135 12.33 -4.86 -24.61
N GLN A 136 11.88 -5.83 -23.77
CA GLN A 136 12.38 -7.21 -23.79
C GLN A 136 11.96 -7.99 -25.04
N PHE A 137 10.73 -7.77 -25.52
CA PHE A 137 10.18 -8.48 -26.68
C PHE A 137 10.28 -7.70 -27.98
N GLU A 138 10.84 -6.49 -27.96
CA GLU A 138 10.93 -5.60 -29.13
C GLU A 138 9.59 -5.48 -29.90
N SER A 139 8.49 -5.54 -29.17
CA SER A 139 7.14 -5.59 -29.71
C SER A 139 6.15 -4.94 -28.76
N TRP A 140 5.16 -4.24 -29.29
CA TRP A 140 4.05 -3.65 -28.52
C TRP A 140 2.92 -4.65 -28.24
N ILE A 141 2.81 -5.72 -29.04
CA ILE A 141 1.71 -6.68 -28.98
C ILE A 141 1.99 -7.81 -27.98
N HIS A 142 3.21 -8.33 -27.93
CA HIS A 142 3.57 -9.41 -27.01
C HIS A 142 3.36 -9.03 -25.54
N PRO A 143 3.76 -7.82 -25.06
CA PRO A 143 3.46 -7.38 -23.70
C PRO A 143 1.96 -7.30 -23.42
N LEU A 144 1.16 -6.87 -24.37
CA LEU A 144 -0.29 -6.76 -24.20
C LEU A 144 -0.93 -8.14 -23.97
N VAL A 145 -0.49 -9.16 -24.72
CA VAL A 145 -0.93 -10.55 -24.50
C VAL A 145 -0.53 -11.04 -23.12
N ILE A 146 0.70 -10.77 -22.69
CA ILE A 146 1.20 -11.19 -21.36
C ILE A 146 0.42 -10.48 -20.27
N MET A 147 0.20 -9.16 -20.38
CA MET A 147 -0.52 -8.37 -19.38
C MET A 147 -1.99 -8.77 -19.21
N LEU A 148 -2.56 -9.52 -20.17
CA LEU A 148 -3.91 -10.07 -20.01
C LEU A 148 -4.01 -11.07 -18.84
N THR A 149 -2.89 -11.62 -18.39
CA THR A 149 -2.84 -12.48 -17.20
C THR A 149 -3.11 -11.72 -15.89
N VAL A 150 -2.85 -10.41 -15.86
CA VAL A 150 -3.01 -9.59 -14.66
C VAL A 150 -4.48 -9.45 -14.23
N PRO A 151 -5.44 -9.06 -15.11
CA PRO A 151 -6.85 -9.06 -14.74
C PRO A 151 -7.36 -10.40 -14.21
N LEU A 152 -6.87 -11.50 -14.77
CA LEU A 152 -7.22 -12.84 -14.31
C LEU A 152 -6.72 -13.12 -12.90
N ALA A 153 -5.48 -12.72 -12.63
CA ALA A 153 -4.90 -12.84 -11.30
C ALA A 153 -5.68 -12.01 -10.27
N LEU A 154 -6.09 -10.79 -10.65
CA LEU A 154 -6.92 -9.94 -9.79
C LEU A 154 -8.26 -10.59 -9.45
N VAL A 155 -8.94 -11.16 -10.45
CA VAL A 155 -10.20 -11.90 -10.20
C VAL A 155 -9.96 -13.04 -9.22
N GLY A 156 -8.89 -13.83 -9.39
CA GLY A 156 -8.52 -14.89 -8.47
C GLY A 156 -8.26 -14.39 -7.06
N ALA A 157 -7.55 -13.26 -6.91
CA ALA A 157 -7.27 -12.64 -5.62
C ALA A 157 -8.53 -12.15 -4.92
N TYR A 158 -9.42 -11.46 -5.63
CA TYR A 158 -10.69 -10.99 -5.05
C TYR A 158 -11.61 -12.14 -4.63
N VAL A 159 -11.70 -13.19 -5.46
CA VAL A 159 -12.46 -14.40 -5.10
C VAL A 159 -11.85 -15.06 -3.86
N GLY A 160 -10.52 -15.15 -3.77
CA GLY A 160 -9.84 -15.70 -2.62
C GLY A 160 -10.10 -14.92 -1.33
N LEU A 161 -10.02 -13.60 -1.38
CA LEU A 161 -10.33 -12.71 -0.25
C LEU A 161 -11.79 -12.88 0.18
N TYR A 162 -12.72 -12.90 -0.77
CA TYR A 162 -14.15 -13.08 -0.50
C TYR A 162 -14.44 -14.43 0.19
N LEU A 163 -13.88 -15.52 -0.31
CA LEU A 163 -14.08 -16.86 0.26
C LEU A 163 -13.44 -17.00 1.65
N ALA A 164 -12.36 -16.24 1.91
CA ALA A 164 -11.70 -16.21 3.22
C ALA A 164 -12.35 -15.24 4.21
N GLY A 165 -13.39 -14.49 3.81
CA GLY A 165 -14.01 -13.46 4.65
C GLY A 165 -13.09 -12.29 4.98
N MET A 166 -12.07 -12.02 4.14
CA MET A 166 -11.09 -10.96 4.37
C MET A 166 -11.49 -9.68 3.64
N SER A 167 -11.30 -8.53 4.30
CA SER A 167 -11.61 -7.22 3.72
C SER A 167 -10.50 -6.73 2.79
N ILE A 168 -10.88 -5.81 1.87
CA ILE A 168 -9.92 -5.07 1.05
C ILE A 168 -9.32 -3.97 1.91
N ASN A 169 -8.02 -4.07 2.17
CA ASN A 169 -7.26 -3.15 3.00
C ASN A 169 -5.90 -2.84 2.34
N ILE A 170 -5.07 -2.04 2.99
CA ILE A 170 -3.72 -1.69 2.52
C ILE A 170 -2.87 -2.92 2.19
N TYR A 171 -2.97 -3.98 2.99
CA TYR A 171 -2.18 -5.20 2.82
C TYR A 171 -2.62 -5.99 1.59
N SER A 172 -3.94 -6.06 1.34
CA SER A 172 -4.45 -6.64 0.09
C SER A 172 -4.00 -5.84 -1.13
N GLN A 173 -3.98 -4.50 -1.05
CA GLN A 173 -3.51 -3.63 -2.13
C GLN A 173 -2.03 -3.87 -2.45
N ILE A 174 -1.18 -4.01 -1.43
CA ILE A 174 0.24 -4.38 -1.60
C ILE A 174 0.34 -5.75 -2.29
N GLY A 175 -0.44 -6.73 -1.84
CA GLY A 175 -0.50 -8.05 -2.47
C GLY A 175 -0.92 -7.98 -3.94
N LEU A 176 -1.90 -7.14 -4.31
CA LEU A 176 -2.36 -6.94 -5.68
C LEU A 176 -1.27 -6.34 -6.58
N VAL A 177 -0.47 -5.37 -6.08
CA VAL A 177 0.67 -4.84 -6.83
C VAL A 177 1.74 -5.90 -7.05
N MET A 178 2.07 -6.69 -6.01
CA MET A 178 3.02 -7.81 -6.14
C MET A 178 2.55 -8.86 -7.15
N LEU A 179 1.24 -9.07 -7.24
CA LEU A 179 0.62 -10.06 -8.12
C LEU A 179 0.81 -9.73 -9.61
N ILE A 180 0.98 -8.45 -9.98
CA ILE A 180 1.26 -8.04 -11.37
C ILE A 180 2.51 -8.77 -11.89
N GLY A 181 3.61 -8.72 -11.15
CA GLY A 181 4.86 -9.38 -11.55
C GLY A 181 4.78 -10.90 -11.50
N LEU A 182 4.09 -11.46 -10.50
CA LEU A 182 3.94 -12.90 -10.35
C LEU A 182 3.07 -13.52 -11.46
N ALA A 183 2.00 -12.82 -11.86
CA ALA A 183 1.11 -13.28 -12.92
C ALA A 183 1.77 -13.18 -14.30
N ALA A 184 2.45 -12.07 -14.60
CA ALA A 184 3.13 -11.85 -15.87
C ALA A 184 4.17 -12.93 -16.17
N LYS A 185 4.87 -13.45 -15.15
CA LYS A 185 5.90 -14.49 -15.28
C LYS A 185 5.43 -15.71 -16.08
N ASN A 186 4.22 -16.19 -15.84
CA ASN A 186 3.68 -17.38 -16.51
C ASN A 186 3.39 -17.10 -17.99
N GLY A 187 2.88 -15.91 -18.30
CA GLY A 187 2.66 -15.46 -19.69
C GLY A 187 3.96 -15.31 -20.47
N ILE A 188 4.98 -14.73 -19.83
CA ILE A 188 6.33 -14.57 -20.42
C ILE A 188 6.88 -15.92 -20.90
N LEU A 189 6.80 -16.96 -20.06
CA LEU A 189 7.34 -18.29 -20.38
C LEU A 189 6.71 -18.90 -21.62
N ILE A 190 5.43 -18.67 -21.87
CA ILE A 190 4.74 -19.21 -23.07
C ILE A 190 5.12 -18.41 -24.29
N VAL A 191 5.02 -17.08 -24.21
CA VAL A 191 5.25 -16.16 -25.35
C VAL A 191 6.71 -16.24 -25.80
N GLU A 192 7.66 -16.21 -24.86
CA GLU A 192 9.08 -16.32 -25.13
C GLU A 192 9.42 -17.61 -25.89
N PHE A 193 8.91 -18.74 -25.41
CA PHE A 193 9.19 -20.01 -26.03
C PHE A 193 8.48 -20.17 -27.38
N ALA A 194 7.28 -19.58 -27.53
CA ALA A 194 6.62 -19.55 -28.84
C ALA A 194 7.43 -18.73 -29.88
N ASN A 195 8.01 -17.60 -29.45
CA ASN A 195 8.90 -16.81 -30.31
C ASN A 195 10.15 -17.58 -30.69
N GLN A 196 10.83 -18.25 -29.76
CA GLN A 196 12.01 -19.09 -30.04
C GLN A 196 11.72 -20.21 -31.06
N LEU A 197 10.54 -20.83 -30.96
CA LEU A 197 10.14 -21.84 -31.98
C LEU A 197 9.85 -21.23 -33.36
N ARG A 198 9.27 -20.02 -33.38
CA ARG A 198 9.07 -19.29 -34.65
C ARG A 198 10.39 -18.89 -35.30
N ASP A 199 11.37 -18.44 -34.50
CA ASP A 199 12.71 -18.08 -34.95
C ASP A 199 13.46 -19.28 -35.51
N SER A 200 13.18 -20.49 -34.97
CA SER A 200 13.73 -21.76 -35.53
C SER A 200 12.98 -22.27 -36.78
N GLY A 201 12.05 -21.48 -37.32
CA GLY A 201 11.35 -21.78 -38.58
C GLY A 201 10.11 -22.68 -38.45
N VAL A 202 9.59 -22.86 -37.22
CA VAL A 202 8.33 -23.61 -37.00
C VAL A 202 7.14 -22.71 -37.34
N GLU A 203 6.15 -23.28 -38.04
CA GLU A 203 4.91 -22.54 -38.35
C GLU A 203 4.23 -22.01 -37.11
N PHE A 204 3.63 -20.83 -37.24
CA PHE A 204 3.05 -20.03 -36.10
C PHE A 204 2.11 -20.85 -35.18
N GLU A 205 1.14 -21.57 -35.78
CA GLU A 205 0.18 -22.36 -34.99
C GLU A 205 0.82 -23.59 -34.36
N GLU A 206 1.75 -24.22 -35.04
CA GLU A 206 2.49 -25.38 -34.52
C GLU A 206 3.47 -24.96 -33.42
N ALA A 207 4.15 -23.83 -33.58
CA ALA A 207 5.04 -23.25 -32.59
C ALA A 207 4.28 -22.95 -31.30
N LEU A 208 3.10 -22.35 -31.41
CA LEU A 208 2.26 -22.04 -30.25
C LEU A 208 1.76 -23.29 -29.53
N LYS A 209 1.29 -24.31 -30.25
CA LYS A 209 0.87 -25.59 -29.67
C LYS A 209 2.03 -26.29 -28.95
N LYS A 210 3.20 -26.36 -29.58
CA LYS A 210 4.41 -26.96 -29.00
C LYS A 210 4.86 -26.17 -27.77
N ALA A 211 4.85 -24.83 -27.82
CA ALA A 211 5.22 -23.96 -26.70
C ALA A 211 4.31 -24.22 -25.50
N SER A 212 3.00 -24.20 -25.70
CA SER A 212 2.03 -24.43 -24.65
C SER A 212 2.17 -25.82 -23.99
N MET A 213 2.39 -26.87 -24.80
CA MET A 213 2.57 -28.23 -24.27
C MET A 213 3.88 -28.41 -23.51
N LEU A 214 4.99 -27.89 -24.01
CA LEU A 214 6.30 -28.04 -23.39
C LEU A 214 6.46 -27.20 -22.15
N ARG A 215 5.81 -26.02 -22.10
CA ARG A 215 5.85 -25.13 -20.97
C ARG A 215 4.80 -25.43 -19.90
N LEU A 216 3.85 -26.33 -20.15
CA LEU A 216 2.84 -26.73 -19.17
C LEU A 216 3.47 -27.24 -17.86
N ARG A 217 4.44 -28.17 -17.96
CA ARG A 217 5.10 -28.70 -16.76
C ARG A 217 5.85 -27.64 -15.94
N PRO A 218 6.75 -26.82 -16.51
CA PRO A 218 7.42 -25.72 -15.78
C PRO A 218 6.44 -24.74 -15.14
N ILE A 219 5.36 -24.34 -15.83
CA ILE A 219 4.38 -23.39 -15.31
C ILE A 219 3.63 -24.00 -14.13
N VAL A 220 3.20 -25.24 -14.24
CA VAL A 220 2.52 -25.94 -13.14
C VAL A 220 3.46 -26.09 -11.94
N MET A 221 4.71 -26.51 -12.15
CA MET A 221 5.69 -26.64 -11.05
C MET A 221 5.95 -25.29 -10.36
N THR A 222 6.21 -24.24 -11.13
CA THR A 222 6.47 -22.90 -10.55
C THR A 222 5.23 -22.31 -9.92
N GLY A 223 4.04 -22.55 -10.48
CA GLY A 223 2.76 -22.15 -9.91
C GLY A 223 2.54 -22.82 -8.55
N PHE A 224 2.66 -24.13 -8.46
CA PHE A 224 2.57 -24.86 -7.18
C PHE A 224 3.59 -24.37 -6.16
N THR A 225 4.85 -24.22 -6.55
CA THR A 225 5.90 -23.73 -5.64
C THR A 225 5.54 -22.35 -5.09
N THR A 226 5.06 -21.43 -5.92
CA THR A 226 4.66 -20.09 -5.50
C THR A 226 3.43 -20.12 -4.58
N VAL A 227 2.43 -20.93 -4.92
CA VAL A 227 1.23 -21.12 -4.09
C VAL A 227 1.59 -21.70 -2.72
N PHE A 228 2.40 -22.75 -2.67
CA PHE A 228 2.86 -23.34 -1.41
C PHE A 228 3.77 -22.42 -0.61
N SER A 229 4.55 -21.54 -1.25
CA SER A 229 5.37 -20.55 -0.54
C SER A 229 4.52 -19.46 0.14
N ALA A 230 3.29 -19.24 -0.32
CA ALA A 230 2.35 -18.30 0.32
C ALA A 230 1.62 -18.92 1.54
N LEU A 231 1.58 -20.27 1.68
CA LEU A 231 0.89 -20.93 2.80
C LEU A 231 1.37 -20.49 4.18
N PRO A 232 2.68 -20.33 4.47
CA PRO A 232 3.12 -19.85 5.77
C PRO A 232 2.60 -18.45 6.11
N LEU A 233 2.36 -17.59 5.09
CA LEU A 233 1.75 -16.27 5.31
C LEU A 233 0.26 -16.40 5.62
N VAL A 234 -0.46 -17.29 4.92
CA VAL A 234 -1.89 -17.53 5.16
C VAL A 234 -2.14 -18.13 6.55
N LEU A 235 -1.25 -19.03 6.99
CA LEU A 235 -1.33 -19.72 8.27
C LEU A 235 -0.57 -18.99 9.40
N ALA A 236 -0.15 -17.75 9.17
CA ALA A 236 0.60 -16.98 10.15
C ALA A 236 -0.19 -16.80 11.46
N THR A 237 0.51 -16.88 12.60
CA THR A 237 -0.03 -16.66 13.93
C THR A 237 0.79 -15.64 14.69
N GLY A 238 0.22 -15.01 15.73
CA GLY A 238 0.88 -14.02 16.54
C GLY A 238 0.79 -12.58 16.01
N PRO A 239 1.55 -11.64 16.55
CA PRO A 239 1.45 -10.22 16.18
C PRO A 239 1.63 -9.98 14.68
N GLY A 240 0.72 -9.22 14.07
CA GLY A 240 0.72 -8.94 12.63
C GLY A 240 0.33 -10.13 11.74
N ALA A 241 -0.28 -11.18 12.28
CA ALA A 241 -0.76 -12.33 11.53
C ALA A 241 -1.81 -11.94 10.50
N GLU A 242 -2.76 -11.09 10.87
CA GLU A 242 -3.83 -10.60 9.99
C GLU A 242 -3.29 -9.96 8.71
N SER A 243 -2.32 -9.05 8.85
CA SER A 243 -1.69 -8.38 7.70
C SER A 243 -1.00 -9.37 6.77
N ARG A 244 -0.26 -10.34 7.33
CA ARG A 244 0.44 -11.38 6.56
C ARG A 244 -0.52 -12.34 5.89
N ALA A 245 -1.60 -12.72 6.58
CA ALA A 245 -2.61 -13.63 6.04
C ALA A 245 -3.32 -13.04 4.84
N VAL A 246 -3.65 -11.74 4.87
CA VAL A 246 -4.27 -11.04 3.75
C VAL A 246 -3.34 -11.02 2.52
N ILE A 247 -2.07 -10.64 2.69
CA ILE A 247 -1.07 -10.68 1.59
C ILE A 247 -0.92 -12.11 1.06
N GLY A 248 -0.79 -13.08 1.98
CA GLY A 248 -0.67 -14.49 1.63
C GLY A 248 -1.86 -15.00 0.83
N MET A 249 -3.09 -14.65 1.22
CA MET A 249 -4.31 -15.06 0.52
C MET A 249 -4.41 -14.47 -0.88
N VAL A 250 -4.08 -13.18 -1.06
CA VAL A 250 -4.03 -12.53 -2.38
C VAL A 250 -3.07 -13.27 -3.31
N ILE A 251 -1.85 -13.58 -2.83
CA ILE A 251 -0.84 -14.29 -3.63
C ILE A 251 -1.31 -15.73 -3.89
N PHE A 252 -1.77 -16.44 -2.87
CA PHE A 252 -2.21 -17.82 -2.96
C PHE A 252 -3.32 -17.99 -4.00
N ALA A 253 -4.43 -17.29 -3.83
CA ALA A 253 -5.59 -17.41 -4.70
C ALA A 253 -5.34 -16.78 -6.09
N GLY A 254 -4.69 -15.62 -6.13
CA GLY A 254 -4.38 -14.91 -7.37
C GLY A 254 -3.44 -15.68 -8.28
N VAL A 255 -2.34 -16.23 -7.74
CA VAL A 255 -1.41 -17.03 -8.53
C VAL A 255 -2.02 -18.36 -8.95
N MET A 256 -2.75 -19.03 -8.06
CA MET A 256 -3.39 -20.31 -8.38
C MET A 256 -4.38 -20.15 -9.53
N PHE A 257 -5.26 -19.16 -9.45
CA PHE A 257 -6.25 -18.89 -10.50
C PHE A 257 -5.59 -18.41 -11.79
N SER A 258 -4.62 -17.49 -11.69
CA SER A 258 -3.88 -16.98 -12.84
C SER A 258 -3.10 -18.09 -13.54
N ALA A 259 -2.38 -18.96 -12.84
CA ALA A 259 -1.60 -20.03 -13.43
C ALA A 259 -2.49 -20.98 -14.24
N PHE A 260 -3.68 -21.32 -13.71
CA PHE A 260 -4.63 -22.16 -14.44
C PHE A 260 -5.19 -21.47 -15.69
N MET A 261 -5.65 -20.23 -15.55
CA MET A 261 -6.25 -19.47 -16.66
C MET A 261 -5.23 -19.08 -17.74
N THR A 262 -3.99 -18.79 -17.36
CA THR A 262 -2.92 -18.41 -18.28
C THR A 262 -2.66 -19.50 -19.33
N LEU A 263 -2.77 -20.77 -18.96
CA LEU A 263 -2.57 -21.91 -19.87
C LEU A 263 -3.55 -21.91 -21.06
N PHE A 264 -4.73 -21.34 -20.89
CA PHE A 264 -5.75 -21.27 -21.94
C PHE A 264 -5.79 -19.90 -22.61
N ILE A 265 -5.74 -18.84 -21.81
CA ILE A 265 -5.98 -17.46 -22.30
C ILE A 265 -4.78 -16.92 -23.04
N VAL A 266 -3.55 -17.13 -22.55
CA VAL A 266 -2.35 -16.61 -23.22
C VAL A 266 -2.16 -17.23 -24.62
N PRO A 267 -2.24 -18.54 -24.82
CA PRO A 267 -2.14 -19.11 -26.17
C PRO A 267 -3.24 -18.60 -27.09
N THR A 268 -4.48 -18.50 -26.60
CA THR A 268 -5.61 -18.01 -27.40
C THR A 268 -5.44 -16.54 -27.78
N ALA A 269 -5.07 -15.68 -26.82
CA ALA A 269 -4.81 -14.27 -27.07
C ALA A 269 -3.62 -14.06 -28.01
N TYR A 270 -2.54 -14.84 -27.83
CA TYR A 270 -1.38 -14.81 -28.70
C TYR A 270 -1.73 -15.22 -30.13
N SER A 271 -2.51 -16.30 -30.31
CA SER A 271 -3.00 -16.74 -31.61
C SER A 271 -3.81 -15.67 -32.36
N TYR A 272 -4.59 -14.87 -31.61
CA TYR A 272 -5.44 -13.85 -32.20
C TYR A 272 -4.72 -12.52 -32.45
N LEU A 273 -3.91 -12.05 -31.50
CA LEU A 273 -3.28 -10.73 -31.54
C LEU A 273 -1.91 -10.72 -32.24
N ALA A 274 -1.14 -11.81 -32.11
CA ALA A 274 0.25 -11.88 -32.59
C ALA A 274 0.40 -12.53 -33.98
N ARG A 275 -0.69 -12.87 -34.66
CA ARG A 275 -0.67 -13.55 -35.95
C ARG A 275 0.05 -12.74 -37.06
N GLY A 276 0.00 -11.42 -36.95
CA GLY A 276 0.65 -10.51 -37.92
C GLY A 276 1.99 -9.92 -37.44
N THR A 277 2.48 -10.29 -36.26
CA THR A 277 3.75 -9.79 -35.75
C THR A 277 4.91 -10.67 -36.13
N GLY A 278 6.03 -10.06 -36.58
CA GLY A 278 7.30 -10.76 -36.73
C GLY A 278 7.82 -11.30 -35.38
N SER A 279 8.75 -12.23 -35.43
CA SER A 279 9.55 -12.55 -34.24
C SER A 279 10.65 -11.50 -34.04
N PRO A 280 11.14 -11.28 -32.83
CA PRO A 280 12.21 -10.32 -32.57
C PRO A 280 13.49 -10.59 -33.42
N GLU A 281 13.85 -11.84 -33.56
CA GLU A 281 15.05 -12.23 -34.35
C GLU A 281 14.86 -12.01 -35.86
N LYS A 282 13.63 -12.10 -36.36
CA LYS A 282 13.33 -11.79 -37.75
C LYS A 282 13.54 -10.31 -38.06
N LEU A 283 13.12 -9.46 -37.16
CA LEU A 283 13.32 -8.01 -37.28
C LEU A 283 14.81 -7.64 -37.21
N ALA A 284 15.56 -8.29 -36.31
CA ALA A 284 17.00 -8.09 -36.20
C ALA A 284 17.73 -8.57 -37.45
N LYS A 285 17.33 -9.70 -38.05
CA LYS A 285 17.88 -10.19 -39.33
C LYS A 285 17.55 -9.25 -40.49
N GLU A 286 16.31 -8.80 -40.59
CA GLU A 286 15.92 -7.82 -41.63
C GLU A 286 16.69 -6.50 -41.49
N LEU A 287 16.96 -6.03 -40.26
CA LEU A 287 17.79 -4.85 -40.01
C LEU A 287 19.24 -5.10 -40.42
N THR A 288 19.82 -6.27 -40.10
CA THR A 288 21.18 -6.64 -40.50
C THR A 288 21.32 -6.77 -42.02
N GLU A 289 20.33 -7.38 -42.69
CA GLU A 289 20.26 -7.47 -44.14
C GLU A 289 20.14 -6.09 -44.78
N LEU A 290 19.33 -5.16 -44.21
CA LEU A 290 19.24 -3.81 -44.68
C LEU A 290 20.51 -2.98 -44.42
N GLU A 291 21.22 -3.24 -43.34
CA GLU A 291 22.54 -2.64 -43.05
C GLU A 291 23.62 -3.17 -44.02
N GLU A 292 23.54 -4.44 -44.44
CA GLU A 292 24.44 -5.02 -45.46
C GLU A 292 24.05 -4.54 -46.87
N GLU A 293 22.77 -4.37 -47.20
CA GLU A 293 22.31 -3.85 -48.47
C GLU A 293 22.54 -2.34 -48.66
N VAL A 294 22.56 -1.56 -47.57
CA VAL A 294 23.02 -0.18 -47.59
C VAL A 294 24.53 -0.23 -47.46
N PRO A 295 25.31 -0.21 -48.57
CA PRO A 295 26.73 -0.16 -48.44
C PRO A 295 27.04 1.09 -47.64
N TYR A 296 27.60 0.85 -46.43
CA TYR A 296 28.19 1.94 -45.65
C TYR A 296 29.08 2.69 -46.63
N LYS A 297 28.54 3.79 -47.18
CA LYS A 297 29.28 4.60 -48.10
C LYS A 297 30.57 4.91 -47.39
N LYS A 298 31.66 4.43 -47.87
CA LYS A 298 33.03 4.83 -47.58
C LYS A 298 33.20 6.35 -47.82
N GLY A 299 32.31 7.15 -47.27
CA GLY A 299 32.33 8.60 -47.36
C GLY A 299 33.53 9.18 -46.61
N GLU A 300 34.02 8.48 -45.57
CA GLU A 300 35.20 8.90 -44.86
C GLU A 300 36.52 8.56 -45.58
N GLU A 301 36.58 7.43 -46.32
CA GLU A 301 37.77 7.11 -47.13
C GLU A 301 37.84 8.01 -48.37
N GLN A 302 36.74 8.32 -48.99
CA GLN A 302 36.71 9.26 -50.12
C GLN A 302 37.02 10.69 -49.71
N LEU A 303 36.55 11.11 -48.57
CA LEU A 303 36.89 12.41 -48.00
C LEU A 303 38.36 12.50 -47.55
N GLN A 304 38.96 11.41 -47.07
CA GLN A 304 40.39 11.36 -46.77
C GLN A 304 41.26 11.27 -48.00
N GLU A 305 40.85 10.62 -49.07
CA GLU A 305 41.53 10.63 -50.36
C GLU A 305 41.42 12.00 -51.08
N GLU A 306 40.28 12.67 -51.05
CA GLU A 306 40.14 14.04 -51.57
C GLU A 306 40.98 15.04 -50.79
N VAL A 307 41.03 14.94 -49.46
CA VAL A 307 41.88 15.83 -48.62
C VAL A 307 43.37 15.50 -48.80
N ALA A 308 43.74 14.26 -49.08
CA ALA A 308 45.12 13.88 -49.37
C ALA A 308 45.57 14.29 -50.79
N ALA A 309 44.68 14.31 -51.77
CA ALA A 309 44.95 14.78 -53.11
C ALA A 309 44.96 16.31 -53.28
N SER A 310 44.50 17.04 -52.27
CA SER A 310 44.44 18.51 -52.26
C SER A 310 45.64 19.15 -51.54
N LYS A 311 46.60 18.35 -51.06
CA LYS A 311 47.89 18.80 -50.54
C LYS A 311 49.05 18.45 -51.48
#